data_a0a624088718b9551a5c92ac8d087425
#
_entry.id   a0a624088718b9551a5c92ac8d087425
#
_cell.length_a   1.000
_cell.length_b   1.000
_cell.length_c   1.000
_cell.angle_alpha   90.00
_cell.angle_beta   90.00
_cell.angle_gamma   90.00
#
_symmetry.space_group_name_H-M   'P 1'
#
loop_
_entity.id
_entity.type
_entity.pdbx_description
1 polymer ?
#
loop_
_entity_poly.entity_id
_entity_poly.type
_entity_poly.pdbx_seq_one_letter_code
_entity_poly.pdbx_strand_id
1 'polypeptide(L)'
;MNKKLLRHIFKGLTNPNNKSYIKVDKDIHYIMPDMACAVRIEATDNPFVPGKAFNAAPEGVDRLFNKGADAVKLLLTGELTVDGWRDVRTLRSKDGREIYIDNNYLNFLSDEQQLLLYLDDKSVKAIRDDGIVEAVIAPLRSKH
;
A
#
# COMPACT_ATOMS: atom_id res chain seq x y z
N MET A 1 3.08 11.65 7.88
CA MET A 1 3.01 11.01 6.53
C MET A 1 4.36 11.13 5.85
N ASN A 2 4.80 10.07 5.23
CA ASN A 2 6.08 9.99 4.50
C ASN A 2 6.09 10.96 3.30
N LYS A 3 7.23 11.62 3.06
CA LYS A 3 7.36 12.61 1.97
C LYS A 3 7.12 12.01 0.58
N LYS A 4 7.55 10.77 0.35
CA LYS A 4 7.35 10.09 -0.94
C LYS A 4 5.87 9.78 -1.17
N LEU A 5 5.17 9.36 -0.13
CA LEU A 5 3.73 9.15 -0.18
C LEU A 5 2.99 10.46 -0.45
N LEU A 6 3.36 11.54 0.23
CA LEU A 6 2.79 12.87 0.00
C LEU A 6 2.92 13.31 -1.45
N ARG A 7 4.11 13.14 -2.03
CA ARG A 7 4.35 13.50 -3.44
C ARG A 7 3.49 12.65 -4.39
N HIS A 8 3.37 11.37 -4.09
CA HIS A 8 2.58 10.46 -4.93
C HIS A 8 1.10 10.84 -4.89
N ILE A 9 0.56 11.12 -3.72
CA ILE A 9 -0.82 11.59 -3.56
C ILE A 9 -1.02 12.91 -4.30
N PHE A 10 -0.12 13.88 -4.10
CA PHE A 10 -0.20 15.19 -4.75
C PHE A 10 -0.23 15.06 -6.28
N LYS A 11 0.63 14.23 -6.84
CA LYS A 11 0.64 13.97 -8.29
C LYS A 11 -0.70 13.40 -8.77
N GLY A 12 -1.27 12.46 -8.01
CA GLY A 12 -2.59 11.91 -8.32
C GLY A 12 -3.69 12.96 -8.31
N LEU A 13 -3.70 13.80 -7.29
CA LEU A 13 -4.73 14.85 -7.12
C LEU A 13 -4.66 15.95 -8.16
N THR A 14 -3.47 16.25 -8.67
CA THR A 14 -3.27 17.30 -9.69
C THR A 14 -3.37 16.76 -11.12
N ASN A 15 -3.48 15.46 -11.30
CA ASN A 15 -3.66 14.85 -12.62
C ASN A 15 -5.10 15.07 -13.09
N PRO A 16 -5.34 15.49 -14.37
CA PRO A 16 -6.70 15.62 -14.91
C PRO A 16 -7.52 14.32 -14.82
N ASN A 17 -6.86 13.17 -14.83
CA ASN A 17 -7.48 11.85 -14.68
C ASN A 17 -7.30 11.33 -13.24
N ASN A 18 -7.51 12.18 -12.26
CA ASN A 18 -7.30 11.85 -10.85
C ASN A 18 -7.95 10.52 -10.47
N LYS A 19 -7.13 9.55 -10.05
CA LYS A 19 -7.53 8.23 -9.58
C LYS A 19 -7.18 8.01 -8.11
N SER A 20 -7.07 9.11 -7.36
CA SER A 20 -6.85 9.05 -5.92
C SER A 20 -8.20 9.06 -5.20
N TYR A 21 -8.33 8.16 -4.23
CA TYR A 21 -9.59 7.92 -3.52
C TYR A 21 -9.37 7.97 -2.02
N ILE A 22 -10.42 8.28 -1.28
CA ILE A 22 -10.39 8.31 0.18
C ILE A 22 -11.68 7.77 0.76
N LYS A 23 -11.57 7.06 1.88
CA LYS A 23 -12.67 6.77 2.80
C LYS A 23 -12.30 7.34 4.16
N VAL A 24 -13.17 8.17 4.71
CA VAL A 24 -13.02 8.72 6.06
C VAL A 24 -13.85 7.87 7.02
N ASP A 25 -13.20 7.35 8.05
CA ASP A 25 -13.86 6.60 9.13
C ASP A 25 -13.39 7.16 10.46
N LYS A 26 -14.14 8.12 11.00
CA LYS A 26 -13.80 8.84 12.23
C LYS A 26 -12.42 9.49 12.12
N ASP A 27 -11.47 9.05 12.96
CA ASP A 27 -10.12 9.61 13.01
C ASP A 27 -9.15 8.92 12.05
N ILE A 28 -9.64 8.00 11.22
CA ILE A 28 -8.82 7.22 10.30
C ILE A 28 -9.20 7.56 8.86
N HIS A 29 -8.19 7.79 8.03
CA HIS A 29 -8.34 7.96 6.60
C HIS A 29 -7.70 6.78 5.87
N TYR A 30 -8.50 6.13 5.02
CA TYR A 30 -8.02 5.09 4.10
C TYR A 30 -7.83 5.75 2.74
N ILE A 31 -6.59 5.93 2.33
CA ILE A 31 -6.25 6.63 1.09
C ILE A 31 -5.73 5.63 0.07
N MET A 32 -6.32 5.67 -1.12
CA MET A 32 -5.81 4.97 -2.30
C MET A 32 -5.16 6.02 -3.21
N PRO A 33 -3.84 6.19 -3.16
CA PRO A 33 -3.16 7.15 -4.03
C PRO A 33 -3.24 6.76 -5.50
N ASP A 34 -3.43 5.48 -5.76
CA ASP A 34 -3.73 4.89 -7.07
C ASP A 34 -4.54 3.60 -6.86
N MET A 35 -4.81 2.88 -7.94
CA MET A 35 -5.64 1.66 -7.88
C MET A 35 -4.87 0.42 -7.38
N ALA A 36 -3.57 0.52 -7.15
CA ALA A 36 -2.72 -0.62 -6.78
C ALA A 36 -2.25 -0.59 -5.32
N CYS A 37 -2.56 0.49 -4.59
CA CYS A 37 -2.11 0.65 -3.21
C CYS A 37 -3.16 1.38 -2.39
N ALA A 38 -3.35 0.96 -1.15
CA ALA A 38 -4.15 1.67 -0.16
C ALA A 38 -3.33 1.81 1.12
N VAL A 39 -3.42 2.97 1.77
CA VAL A 39 -2.72 3.23 3.03
C VAL A 39 -3.71 3.71 4.08
N ARG A 40 -3.44 3.34 5.33
CA ARG A 40 -4.20 3.79 6.50
C ARG A 40 -3.39 4.83 7.24
N ILE A 41 -3.97 6.00 7.44
CA ILE A 41 -3.32 7.07 8.19
C ILE A 41 -4.27 7.68 9.22
N GLU A 42 -3.71 8.25 10.26
CA GLU A 42 -4.49 9.08 11.19
C GLU A 42 -4.97 10.35 10.46
N ALA A 43 -6.19 10.78 10.75
CA ALA A 43 -6.76 11.98 10.12
C ALA A 43 -5.87 13.21 10.33
N THR A 44 -5.24 13.33 11.51
CA THR A 44 -4.35 14.43 11.85
C THR A 44 -3.08 14.48 11.01
N ASP A 45 -2.69 13.35 10.38
CA ASP A 45 -1.51 13.26 9.54
C ASP A 45 -1.80 13.54 8.06
N ASN A 46 -3.07 13.70 7.71
CA ASN A 46 -3.47 13.98 6.32
C ASN A 46 -3.53 15.50 6.08
N PRO A 47 -2.60 16.08 5.30
CA PRO A 47 -2.61 17.50 5.00
C PRO A 47 -3.63 17.89 3.92
N PHE A 48 -4.26 16.93 3.25
CA PHE A 48 -5.21 17.18 2.17
C PHE A 48 -6.64 17.23 2.70
N VAL A 49 -7.48 18.06 2.07
CA VAL A 49 -8.90 18.16 2.42
C VAL A 49 -9.66 17.01 1.75
N PRO A 50 -10.21 16.04 2.52
CA PRO A 50 -10.77 14.82 1.93
C PRO A 50 -11.88 15.06 0.91
N GLY A 51 -12.86 15.86 1.23
CA GLY A 51 -14.04 16.02 0.39
C GLY A 51 -13.85 16.85 -0.87
N LYS A 52 -12.69 17.48 -1.07
CA LYS A 52 -12.43 18.34 -2.23
C LYS A 52 -11.40 17.79 -3.19
N ALA A 53 -10.41 17.06 -2.66
CA ALA A 53 -9.27 16.64 -3.43
C ALA A 53 -9.35 15.19 -3.90
N PHE A 54 -10.07 14.35 -3.18
CA PHE A 54 -10.15 12.91 -3.44
C PHE A 54 -11.49 12.52 -4.03
N ASN A 55 -11.49 11.45 -4.82
CA ASN A 55 -12.71 10.72 -5.17
C ASN A 55 -13.13 9.83 -4.00
N ALA A 56 -14.38 9.42 -3.97
CA ALA A 56 -14.85 8.48 -2.95
C ALA A 56 -14.26 7.10 -3.22
N ALA A 57 -13.66 6.50 -2.19
CA ALA A 57 -13.13 5.14 -2.29
C ALA A 57 -14.26 4.12 -2.48
N PRO A 58 -13.96 2.95 -3.07
CA PRO A 58 -14.92 1.86 -3.15
C PRO A 58 -15.42 1.48 -1.77
N GLU A 59 -16.69 1.12 -1.67
CA GLU A 59 -17.26 0.61 -0.44
C GLU A 59 -16.48 -0.64 -0.01
N GLY A 60 -16.17 -0.72 1.26
CA GLY A 60 -15.43 -1.86 1.81
C GLY A 60 -13.91 -1.76 1.72
N VAL A 61 -13.34 -0.63 1.26
CA VAL A 61 -11.88 -0.45 1.24
C VAL A 61 -11.27 -0.67 2.63
N ASP A 62 -11.96 -0.27 3.68
CA ASP A 62 -11.51 -0.44 5.07
C ASP A 62 -11.36 -1.92 5.46
N ARG A 63 -12.14 -2.81 4.85
CA ARG A 63 -12.07 -4.26 5.13
C ARG A 63 -10.75 -4.88 4.66
N LEU A 64 -10.08 -4.27 3.69
CA LEU A 64 -8.77 -4.72 3.24
C LEU A 64 -7.71 -4.60 4.35
N PHE A 65 -7.96 -3.78 5.36
CA PHE A 65 -7.03 -3.52 6.45
C PHE A 65 -7.18 -4.48 7.63
N ASN A 66 -7.79 -5.63 7.40
CA ASN A 66 -7.84 -6.74 8.34
C ASN A 66 -6.96 -7.88 7.83
N LYS A 67 -6.20 -8.49 8.74
CA LYS A 67 -5.39 -9.66 8.40
C LYS A 67 -6.22 -10.92 8.62
N GLY A 68 -6.39 -11.74 7.58
CA GLY A 68 -7.06 -13.02 7.68
C GLY A 68 -6.22 -14.08 8.40
N ALA A 69 -6.89 -15.12 8.88
CA ALA A 69 -6.23 -16.22 9.60
C ALA A 69 -5.28 -17.02 8.69
N ASP A 70 -5.57 -17.07 7.39
CA ASP A 70 -4.78 -17.83 6.40
C ASP A 70 -3.68 -16.98 5.74
N ALA A 71 -3.42 -15.79 6.24
CA ALA A 71 -2.37 -14.93 5.71
C ALA A 71 -0.99 -15.58 5.83
N VAL A 72 -0.21 -15.52 4.77
CA VAL A 72 1.10 -16.16 4.67
C VAL A 72 2.20 -15.12 4.82
N LYS A 73 3.09 -15.31 5.78
CA LYS A 73 4.21 -14.39 5.99
C LYS A 73 5.16 -14.40 4.79
N LEU A 74 5.56 -13.21 4.38
CA LEU A 74 6.50 -12.98 3.29
C LEU A 74 7.80 -12.42 3.83
N LEU A 75 8.91 -12.84 3.24
CA LEU A 75 10.23 -12.29 3.52
C LEU A 75 10.57 -11.26 2.44
N LEU A 76 11.05 -10.11 2.88
CA LEU A 76 11.57 -9.09 1.97
C LEU A 76 12.96 -9.54 1.51
N THR A 77 13.07 -9.88 0.22
CA THR A 77 14.37 -10.27 -0.35
C THR A 77 15.12 -9.02 -0.83
N GLY A 78 16.43 -9.18 -1.06
CA GLY A 78 17.23 -8.14 -1.71
C GLY A 78 17.09 -8.12 -3.24
N GLU A 79 16.25 -8.99 -3.81
CA GLU A 79 16.09 -9.09 -5.26
C GLU A 79 15.26 -7.93 -5.81
N LEU A 80 15.89 -7.08 -6.60
CA LEU A 80 15.27 -5.95 -7.25
C LEU A 80 15.52 -6.09 -8.77
N THR A 81 14.43 -6.20 -9.53
CA THR A 81 14.48 -6.32 -10.98
C THR A 81 14.02 -5.01 -11.60
N VAL A 82 14.87 -4.42 -12.44
CA VAL A 82 14.49 -3.22 -13.18
C VAL A 82 13.70 -3.65 -14.42
N ASP A 83 12.47 -3.18 -14.52
CA ASP A 83 11.57 -3.45 -15.63
C ASP A 83 11.14 -2.12 -16.26
N GLY A 84 11.93 -1.63 -17.21
CA GLY A 84 11.65 -0.38 -17.90
C GLY A 84 11.64 0.81 -16.95
N TRP A 85 10.44 1.30 -16.63
CA TRP A 85 10.22 2.46 -15.78
C TRP A 85 9.93 2.13 -14.32
N ARG A 86 9.97 0.86 -13.97
CA ARG A 86 9.53 0.37 -12.68
C ARG A 86 10.55 -0.60 -12.08
N ASP A 87 10.79 -0.48 -10.79
CA ASP A 87 11.61 -1.43 -10.03
C ASP A 87 10.69 -2.42 -9.34
N VAL A 88 10.94 -3.71 -9.55
CA VAL A 88 10.14 -4.80 -9.03
C VAL A 88 10.89 -5.50 -7.90
N ARG A 89 10.31 -5.51 -6.72
CA ARG A 89 10.85 -6.21 -5.56
C ARG A 89 10.24 -7.60 -5.47
N THR A 90 11.09 -8.61 -5.27
CA THR A 90 10.64 -9.97 -5.00
C THR A 90 10.46 -10.18 -3.50
N LEU A 91 9.29 -10.69 -3.13
CA LEU A 91 8.99 -11.19 -1.80
C LEU A 91 8.87 -12.70 -1.88
N ARG A 92 9.25 -13.40 -0.80
CA ARG A 92 9.24 -14.86 -0.82
C ARG A 92 8.58 -15.41 0.42
N SER A 93 7.68 -16.38 0.25
CA SER A 93 7.11 -17.12 1.36
C SER A 93 8.05 -18.24 1.80
N LYS A 94 7.81 -18.79 2.99
CA LYS A 94 8.62 -19.86 3.55
C LYS A 94 8.56 -21.15 2.71
N ASP A 95 7.44 -21.37 2.02
CA ASP A 95 7.26 -22.51 1.11
C ASP A 95 7.79 -22.28 -0.30
N GLY A 96 8.47 -21.16 -0.54
CA GLY A 96 9.15 -20.88 -1.81
C GLY A 96 8.34 -20.13 -2.85
N ARG A 97 7.09 -19.72 -2.56
CA ARG A 97 6.33 -18.87 -3.47
C ARG A 97 6.97 -17.50 -3.59
N GLU A 98 7.03 -16.98 -4.81
CA GLU A 98 7.52 -15.64 -5.08
C GLU A 98 6.35 -14.71 -5.40
N ILE A 99 6.35 -13.54 -4.78
CA ILE A 99 5.38 -12.48 -4.98
C ILE A 99 6.15 -11.24 -5.39
N TYR A 100 5.67 -10.54 -6.40
CA TYR A 100 6.33 -9.36 -6.95
C TYR A 100 5.50 -8.12 -6.69
N ILE A 101 6.13 -7.06 -6.21
CA ILE A 101 5.47 -5.77 -5.98
C ILE A 101 6.31 -4.64 -6.59
N ASP A 102 5.65 -3.53 -6.91
CA ASP A 102 6.33 -2.31 -7.27
C ASP A 102 7.06 -1.78 -6.03
N ASN A 103 8.38 -1.67 -6.12
CA ASN A 103 9.21 -1.26 -4.99
C ASN A 103 8.89 0.15 -4.49
N ASN A 104 8.29 0.99 -5.32
CA ASN A 104 7.91 2.34 -4.90
C ASN A 104 6.90 2.35 -3.75
N TYR A 105 6.04 1.34 -3.68
CA TYR A 105 5.06 1.26 -2.61
C TYR A 105 5.70 1.02 -1.24
N LEU A 106 6.82 0.29 -1.18
CA LEU A 106 7.58 0.12 0.07
C LEU A 106 8.15 1.44 0.57
N ASN A 107 8.48 2.35 -0.35
CA ASN A 107 9.03 3.66 0.01
C ASN A 107 8.00 4.59 0.66
N PHE A 108 6.71 4.27 0.55
CA PHE A 108 5.63 5.07 1.16
C PHE A 108 5.38 4.70 2.60
N LEU A 109 5.93 3.60 3.06
CA LEU A 109 5.64 3.02 4.37
C LEU A 109 6.64 3.53 5.41
N SER A 110 6.36 3.22 6.67
CA SER A 110 7.30 3.35 7.76
C SER A 110 8.52 2.48 7.50
N ASP A 111 9.53 2.53 8.36
CA ASP A 111 10.75 1.74 8.19
C ASP A 111 10.39 0.27 7.85
N GLU A 112 10.77 -0.15 6.64
CA GLU A 112 10.45 -1.49 6.12
C GLU A 112 11.03 -2.62 6.98
N GLN A 113 12.08 -2.35 7.76
CA GLN A 113 12.67 -3.32 8.67
C GLN A 113 11.78 -3.61 9.89
N GLN A 114 10.86 -2.69 10.19
CA GLN A 114 9.92 -2.84 11.30
C GLN A 114 8.55 -3.34 10.86
N LEU A 115 8.37 -3.55 9.56
CA LEU A 115 7.11 -4.01 9.01
C LEU A 115 7.15 -5.52 8.77
N LEU A 116 6.02 -6.16 9.06
CA LEU A 116 5.79 -7.54 8.68
C LEU A 116 4.92 -7.56 7.42
N LEU A 117 5.36 -8.30 6.42
CA LEU A 117 4.63 -8.43 5.15
C LEU A 117 3.93 -9.78 5.10
N TYR A 118 2.67 -9.78 4.67
CA TYR A 118 1.86 -10.98 4.53
C TYR A 118 1.15 -10.99 3.18
N LEU A 119 1.07 -12.17 2.57
CA LEU A 119 0.15 -12.42 1.47
C LEU A 119 -1.19 -12.86 2.09
N ASP A 120 -2.22 -12.07 1.91
CA ASP A 120 -3.55 -12.33 2.42
C ASP A 120 -4.53 -12.25 1.26
N ASP A 121 -5.08 -13.40 0.87
CA ASP A 121 -5.88 -13.56 -0.33
C ASP A 121 -5.04 -13.16 -1.55
N LYS A 122 -5.38 -12.09 -2.24
CA LYS A 122 -4.69 -11.62 -3.45
C LYS A 122 -3.91 -10.32 -3.24
N SER A 123 -3.68 -9.93 -2.00
CA SER A 123 -2.99 -8.68 -1.70
C SER A 123 -1.84 -8.88 -0.73
N VAL A 124 -0.87 -7.98 -0.80
CA VAL A 124 0.24 -7.92 0.15
C VAL A 124 -0.13 -6.89 1.21
N LYS A 125 -0.11 -7.29 2.48
CA LYS A 125 -0.43 -6.42 3.62
C LYS A 125 0.82 -6.14 4.42
N ALA A 126 1.09 -4.86 4.66
CA ALA A 126 2.18 -4.41 5.50
C ALA A 126 1.63 -4.10 6.89
N ILE A 127 2.14 -4.78 7.89
CA ILE A 127 1.61 -4.75 9.26
C ILE A 127 2.69 -4.22 10.18
N ARG A 128 2.32 -3.22 11.00
CA ARG A 128 3.22 -2.66 12.01
C ARG A 128 3.39 -3.63 13.18
N ASP A 129 4.38 -3.39 14.02
CA ASP A 129 4.65 -4.19 15.21
C ASP A 129 3.48 -4.18 16.22
N ASP A 130 2.63 -3.15 16.19
CA ASP A 130 1.41 -3.08 17.01
C ASP A 130 0.22 -3.86 16.43
N GLY A 131 0.42 -4.56 15.30
CA GLY A 131 -0.61 -5.35 14.64
C GLY A 131 -1.52 -4.60 13.69
N ILE A 132 -1.35 -3.29 13.54
CA ILE A 132 -2.16 -2.48 12.63
C ILE A 132 -1.66 -2.64 11.19
N VAL A 133 -2.58 -2.95 10.27
CA VAL A 133 -2.29 -2.99 8.83
C VAL A 133 -2.12 -1.56 8.34
N GLU A 134 -0.90 -1.20 7.94
CA GLU A 134 -0.56 0.14 7.47
C GLU A 134 -0.88 0.33 6.00
N ALA A 135 -0.67 -0.71 5.18
CA ALA A 135 -0.88 -0.62 3.75
C ALA A 135 -1.31 -1.96 3.17
N VAL A 136 -2.01 -1.86 2.05
CA VAL A 136 -2.42 -2.99 1.21
C VAL A 136 -1.93 -2.71 -0.19
N ILE A 137 -1.18 -3.64 -0.77
CA ILE A 137 -0.54 -3.48 -2.08
C ILE A 137 -0.99 -4.62 -3.00
N ALA A 138 -1.44 -4.27 -4.20
CA ALA A 138 -1.74 -5.25 -5.22
C ALA A 138 -0.43 -5.79 -5.82
N PRO A 139 -0.20 -7.10 -5.81
CA PRO A 139 1.00 -7.66 -6.41
C PRO A 139 0.97 -7.57 -7.94
N LEU A 140 2.15 -7.59 -8.53
CA LEU A 140 2.34 -7.67 -9.97
C LEU A 140 2.21 -9.12 -10.41
N ARG A 141 1.80 -9.33 -11.68
CA ARG A 141 1.65 -10.69 -12.23
C ARG A 141 2.99 -11.37 -12.48
N SER A 142 4.03 -10.57 -12.75
CA SER A 142 5.37 -11.08 -13.03
C SER A 142 6.39 -10.01 -12.69
N LYS A 143 7.68 -10.38 -12.66
CA LYS A 143 8.77 -9.42 -12.44
C LYS A 143 9.27 -8.75 -13.72
N HIS A 144 8.65 -9.06 -14.84
CA HIS A 144 8.98 -8.48 -16.15
C HIS A 144 7.77 -7.86 -16.82
#